data_99657cbfe823f1b33847080e8ce03859
#
_entry.id   99657cbfe823f1b33847080e8ce03859
#
_cell.length_a   1.000
_cell.length_b   1.000
_cell.length_c   1.000
_cell.angle_alpha   90.00
_cell.angle_beta   90.00
_cell.angle_gamma   90.00
#
_symmetry.space_group_name_H-M   'P 1'
#
loop_
_entity.id
_entity.type
_entity.pdbx_description
1 polymer ?
#
loop_
_entity_poly.entity_id
_entity_poly.type
_entity_poly.pdbx_seq_one_letter_code
_entity_poly.pdbx_strand_id
1 'polypeptide(L)'
;MLQPNGKIKYRRVQRGRMKGKASRGNKISNGEYGLVATEPAWITSNQIEAARVAMTRYIKRGGKVWIKIFPDKPVTEKPAETRMGSGKGSPEYWVAVVKPGRVMFEMGGVTEDIAREAMRLAGHKLPIKCRFATKEQLEKEVEG
;
A
#
# COMPACT_ATOMS: atom_id res chain seq x y z
N MET A 1 13.06 3.69 -2.28
CA MET A 1 11.97 3.60 -1.30
C MET A 1 11.06 4.80 -1.41
N LEU A 2 9.77 4.58 -1.33
CA LEU A 2 8.80 5.66 -1.41
C LEU A 2 8.74 6.39 -0.07
N GLN A 3 9.07 7.66 -0.09
CA GLN A 3 8.97 8.51 1.08
C GLN A 3 8.67 9.94 0.64
N PRO A 4 8.04 10.75 1.49
CA PRO A 4 7.84 12.15 1.14
C PRO A 4 9.17 12.86 0.91
N ASN A 5 9.22 13.67 -0.13
CA ASN A 5 10.41 14.43 -0.48
C ASN A 5 10.28 15.87 -0.01
N GLY A 6 11.43 16.47 0.33
CA GLY A 6 11.48 17.86 0.69
C GLY A 6 11.08 18.14 2.13
N LYS A 7 10.82 19.39 2.42
CA LYS A 7 10.41 19.80 3.76
C LYS A 7 9.03 19.29 4.08
N ILE A 8 8.93 18.62 5.20
CA ILE A 8 7.64 18.14 5.69
C ILE A 8 7.05 19.24 6.56
N LYS A 9 5.92 19.77 6.11
CA LYS A 9 5.26 20.86 6.82
C LYS A 9 4.76 20.44 8.19
N TYR A 10 4.22 19.24 8.29
CA TYR A 10 3.73 18.71 9.57
C TYR A 10 4.38 17.36 9.81
N ARG A 11 5.18 17.29 10.87
CA ARG A 11 5.85 16.04 11.23
C ARG A 11 4.94 15.05 11.93
N ARG A 12 3.81 15.52 12.39
CA ARG A 12 2.90 14.68 13.14
C ARG A 12 1.57 14.61 12.50
N VAL A 13 1.11 13.39 12.40
CA VAL A 13 -0.22 13.11 11.92
C VAL A 13 -0.93 12.40 13.07
N GLN A 14 -2.13 12.83 13.39
CA GLN A 14 -2.91 12.16 14.40
C GLN A 14 -3.22 10.75 13.96
N ARG A 15 -3.27 9.83 14.92
CA ARG A 15 -3.70 8.49 14.60
C ARG A 15 -5.16 8.55 14.18
N GLY A 16 -5.40 8.28 12.92
CA GLY A 16 -6.76 8.17 12.43
C GLY A 16 -7.39 6.85 12.83
N ARG A 17 -8.69 6.78 12.71
CA ARG A 17 -9.38 5.52 12.91
C ARG A 17 -9.15 4.63 11.71
N MET A 18 -8.79 3.38 11.97
CA MET A 18 -8.61 2.39 10.92
C MET A 18 -9.91 1.62 10.66
N LYS A 19 -11.04 2.25 10.90
CA LYS A 19 -12.35 1.66 10.69
C LYS A 19 -12.97 2.17 9.40
N GLY A 20 -13.89 1.40 8.86
CA GLY A 20 -14.60 1.76 7.65
C GLY A 20 -13.94 1.24 6.40
N LYS A 21 -14.61 1.42 5.30
CA LYS A 21 -14.13 1.00 4.00
C LYS A 21 -13.55 2.19 3.24
N ALA A 22 -12.67 1.90 2.31
CA ALA A 22 -12.12 2.95 1.47
C ALA A 22 -13.23 3.57 0.61
N SER A 23 -13.38 4.89 0.70
CA SER A 23 -14.30 5.62 -0.17
C SER A 23 -13.60 6.11 -1.44
N ARG A 24 -12.28 6.19 -1.39
CA ARG A 24 -11.45 6.55 -2.54
C ARG A 24 -10.41 5.48 -2.75
N GLY A 25 -9.95 5.34 -3.98
CA GLY A 25 -8.93 4.35 -4.29
C GLY A 25 -9.46 2.92 -4.31
N ASN A 26 -10.76 2.76 -4.49
CA ASN A 26 -11.39 1.44 -4.58
C ASN A 26 -11.66 1.02 -6.03
N LYS A 27 -11.10 1.75 -6.98
CA LYS A 27 -11.23 1.45 -8.41
C LYS A 27 -9.86 1.30 -9.05
N ILE A 28 -9.82 0.55 -10.13
CA ILE A 28 -8.62 0.43 -10.94
C ILE A 28 -8.73 1.45 -12.08
N SER A 29 -7.74 2.34 -12.18
CA SER A 29 -7.78 3.43 -13.15
C SER A 29 -6.73 3.31 -14.26
N ASN A 30 -5.58 2.74 -13.98
CA ASN A 30 -4.46 2.68 -14.93
C ASN A 30 -4.29 1.30 -15.54
N GLY A 31 -4.41 0.25 -14.73
CA GLY A 31 -4.20 -1.11 -15.18
C GLY A 31 -5.51 -1.86 -15.41
N GLU A 32 -5.39 -3.16 -15.50
CA GLU A 32 -6.52 -4.07 -15.69
C GLU A 32 -6.77 -4.92 -14.46
N TYR A 33 -5.77 -5.06 -13.61
CA TYR A 33 -5.80 -5.90 -12.42
C TYR A 33 -5.34 -5.11 -11.21
N GLY A 34 -5.82 -5.49 -10.04
CA GLY A 34 -5.46 -4.81 -8.82
C GLY A 34 -5.31 -5.75 -7.64
N LEU A 35 -4.47 -5.35 -6.71
CA LEU A 35 -4.33 -6.01 -5.41
C LEU A 35 -5.05 -5.15 -4.39
N VAL A 36 -6.09 -5.70 -3.79
CA VAL A 36 -7.02 -4.98 -2.94
C VAL A 36 -6.85 -5.42 -1.49
N ALA A 37 -6.77 -4.45 -0.59
CA ALA A 37 -6.70 -4.74 0.84
C ALA A 37 -8.04 -5.26 1.34
N THR A 38 -8.01 -6.32 2.15
CA THR A 38 -9.21 -6.86 2.79
C THR A 38 -9.29 -6.53 4.26
N GLU A 39 -8.22 -5.96 4.81
CA GLU A 39 -8.11 -5.59 6.20
C GLU A 39 -7.51 -4.18 6.32
N PRO A 40 -7.79 -3.45 7.40
CA PRO A 40 -7.10 -2.19 7.63
C PRO A 40 -5.67 -2.46 8.08
N ALA A 41 -4.74 -1.61 7.66
CA ALA A 41 -3.35 -1.75 8.06
C ALA A 41 -2.54 -0.49 7.82
N TRP A 42 -1.42 -0.42 8.52
CA TRP A 42 -0.35 0.51 8.22
C TRP A 42 0.72 -0.26 7.47
N ILE A 43 1.00 0.16 6.24
CA ILE A 43 1.96 -0.52 5.37
C ILE A 43 3.20 0.37 5.25
N THR A 44 4.35 -0.17 5.64
CA THR A 44 5.60 0.61 5.64
C THR A 44 6.13 0.78 4.22
N SER A 45 6.97 1.80 4.03
CA SER A 45 7.62 2.01 2.75
C SER A 45 8.45 0.80 2.32
N ASN A 46 9.06 0.11 3.28
CA ASN A 46 9.84 -1.10 2.98
C ASN A 46 8.95 -2.23 2.46
N GLN A 47 7.77 -2.39 3.04
CA GLN A 47 6.81 -3.40 2.60
C GLN A 47 6.27 -3.09 1.20
N ILE A 48 5.99 -1.82 0.95
CA ILE A 48 5.53 -1.38 -0.38
C ILE A 48 6.61 -1.69 -1.43
N GLU A 49 7.84 -1.35 -1.12
CA GLU A 49 8.97 -1.60 -2.04
C GLU A 49 9.18 -3.09 -2.25
N ALA A 50 9.12 -3.90 -1.20
CA ALA A 50 9.27 -5.33 -1.31
C ALA A 50 8.19 -5.95 -2.19
N ALA A 51 6.95 -5.51 -2.04
CA ALA A 51 5.84 -5.98 -2.87
C ALA A 51 6.05 -5.60 -4.34
N ARG A 52 6.45 -4.35 -4.58
CA ARG A 52 6.75 -3.88 -5.94
C ARG A 52 7.83 -4.73 -6.60
N VAL A 53 8.91 -4.98 -5.88
CA VAL A 53 10.01 -5.78 -6.40
C VAL A 53 9.56 -7.20 -6.74
N ALA A 54 8.77 -7.81 -5.86
CA ALA A 54 8.26 -9.15 -6.10
C ALA A 54 7.43 -9.23 -7.38
N MET A 55 6.55 -8.24 -7.58
CA MET A 55 5.73 -8.18 -8.79
C MET A 55 6.57 -7.96 -10.05
N THR A 56 7.47 -6.97 -10.02
CA THR A 56 8.27 -6.64 -11.20
C THR A 56 9.20 -7.76 -11.60
N ARG A 57 9.76 -8.46 -10.64
CA ARG A 57 10.61 -9.63 -10.94
C ARG A 57 9.84 -10.74 -11.64
N TYR A 58 8.62 -10.95 -11.22
CA TYR A 58 7.81 -12.01 -11.80
C TYR A 58 7.37 -11.69 -13.23
N ILE A 59 6.86 -10.48 -13.46
CA ILE A 59 6.40 -10.10 -14.80
C ILE A 59 7.53 -9.69 -15.73
N LYS A 60 8.72 -9.45 -15.17
CA LYS A 60 9.90 -9.03 -15.93
C LYS A 60 9.61 -7.76 -16.75
N ARG A 61 9.81 -7.81 -18.06
CA ARG A 61 9.60 -6.66 -18.93
C ARG A 61 8.24 -6.66 -19.62
N GLY A 62 7.42 -7.66 -19.34
CA GLY A 62 6.18 -7.87 -20.07
C GLY A 62 5.01 -7.02 -19.66
N GLY A 63 5.12 -6.30 -18.55
CA GLY A 63 3.98 -5.56 -18.06
C GLY A 63 4.38 -4.30 -17.31
N LYS A 64 3.38 -3.68 -16.69
CA LYS A 64 3.56 -2.44 -15.97
C LYS A 64 2.85 -2.51 -14.62
N VAL A 65 3.47 -1.93 -13.60
CA VAL A 65 2.95 -1.89 -12.24
C VAL A 65 2.78 -0.43 -11.81
N TRP A 66 1.64 -0.13 -11.21
CA TRP A 66 1.38 1.18 -10.63
C TRP A 66 1.19 1.00 -9.14
N ILE A 67 1.88 1.82 -8.36
CA ILE A 67 1.72 1.86 -6.91
C ILE A 67 0.69 2.93 -6.60
N LYS A 68 -0.40 2.55 -5.93
CA LYS A 68 -1.53 3.44 -5.70
C LYS A 68 -1.62 3.92 -4.25
N ILE A 69 -0.71 3.49 -3.40
CA ILE A 69 -0.62 3.95 -2.02
C ILE A 69 0.73 4.64 -1.80
N PHE A 70 0.76 5.55 -0.87
CA PHE A 70 1.98 6.31 -0.59
C PHE A 70 2.19 6.39 0.92
N PRO A 71 3.41 6.16 1.41
CA PRO A 71 3.70 6.19 2.85
C PRO A 71 3.91 7.63 3.32
N ASP A 72 2.83 8.32 3.61
CA ASP A 72 2.86 9.73 3.99
C ASP A 72 2.71 9.98 5.48
N LYS A 73 2.46 8.94 6.27
CA LYS A 73 2.29 9.08 7.71
C LYS A 73 3.58 8.71 8.43
N PRO A 74 4.17 9.64 9.19
CA PRO A 74 5.36 9.33 9.98
C PRO A 74 5.00 8.54 11.24
N VAL A 75 5.82 7.55 11.56
CA VAL A 75 5.69 6.78 12.79
C VAL A 75 6.97 6.92 13.58
N THR A 76 6.81 7.30 14.85
CA THR A 76 7.91 7.48 15.77
C THR A 76 7.90 6.35 16.77
N GLU A 77 9.03 5.66 16.90
CA GLU A 77 9.20 4.68 17.96
C GLU A 77 9.89 5.33 19.12
N LYS A 78 9.42 5.02 20.32
CA LYS A 78 10.15 5.40 21.51
C LYS A 78 11.27 4.40 21.72
N PRO A 79 12.52 4.84 21.82
CA PRO A 79 13.58 3.92 22.20
C PRO A 79 13.25 3.28 23.53
N ALA A 80 13.67 2.04 23.72
CA ALA A 80 13.45 1.36 24.98
C ALA A 80 14.07 2.11 26.14
N GLU A 81 15.07 2.93 25.87
CA GLU A 81 15.77 3.72 26.85
C GLU A 81 15.38 5.18 26.83
N THR A 82 14.22 5.49 26.35
CA THR A 82 13.76 6.88 26.32
C THR A 82 13.78 7.43 27.71
N ARG A 83 14.62 8.39 27.91
CA ARG A 83 14.73 9.05 29.16
C ARG A 83 14.03 10.35 29.14
N MET A 84 13.71 10.73 30.31
CA MET A 84 13.06 11.92 30.65
C MET A 84 13.34 13.09 29.81
N GLY A 85 12.29 13.77 29.38
CA GLY A 85 12.42 15.05 28.79
C GLY A 85 13.09 15.09 27.44
N SER A 86 13.41 13.96 26.88
CA SER A 86 14.03 13.93 25.57
C SER A 86 13.08 14.32 24.47
N GLY A 87 11.84 14.62 24.80
CA GLY A 87 10.87 15.05 23.83
C GLY A 87 10.49 13.96 22.84
N LYS A 88 9.89 14.37 21.75
CA LYS A 88 9.47 13.43 20.73
C LYS A 88 10.60 13.20 19.75
N GLY A 89 10.87 11.96 19.49
CA GLY A 89 11.89 11.61 18.53
C GLY A 89 11.51 11.95 17.10
N SER A 90 12.47 11.87 16.21
CA SER A 90 12.24 12.02 14.78
C SER A 90 11.44 10.81 14.26
N PRO A 91 10.67 10.98 13.21
CA PRO A 91 10.01 9.84 12.58
C PRO A 91 11.05 8.80 12.17
N GLU A 92 10.83 7.55 12.54
CA GLU A 92 11.74 6.48 12.19
C GLU A 92 11.38 5.82 10.88
N TYR A 93 10.12 5.84 10.54
CA TYR A 93 9.67 5.27 9.28
C TYR A 93 8.33 5.87 8.87
N TRP A 94 7.98 5.61 7.63
CA TRP A 94 6.76 6.13 7.03
C TRP A 94 5.84 4.99 6.66
N VAL A 95 4.54 5.21 6.81
CA VAL A 95 3.53 4.21 6.50
C VAL A 95 2.42 4.81 5.67
N ALA A 96 1.79 3.96 4.88
CA ALA A 96 0.52 4.25 4.23
C ALA A 96 -0.59 3.67 5.10
N VAL A 97 -1.61 4.48 5.38
CA VAL A 97 -2.78 4.01 6.11
C VAL A 97 -3.76 3.48 5.08
N VAL A 98 -4.06 2.19 5.17
CA VAL A 98 -4.88 1.51 4.17
C VAL A 98 -6.15 0.99 4.84
N LYS A 99 -7.28 1.23 4.19
CA LYS A 99 -8.58 0.72 4.64
C LYS A 99 -9.02 -0.44 3.75
N PRO A 100 -9.90 -1.32 4.26
CA PRO A 100 -10.42 -2.40 3.43
C PRO A 100 -11.07 -1.87 2.16
N GLY A 101 -10.84 -2.53 1.05
CA GLY A 101 -11.33 -2.11 -0.25
C GLY A 101 -10.40 -1.22 -1.04
N ARG A 102 -9.29 -0.78 -0.44
CA ARG A 102 -8.31 0.07 -1.12
C ARG A 102 -7.53 -0.75 -2.14
N VAL A 103 -7.47 -0.26 -3.37
CA VAL A 103 -6.57 -0.81 -4.39
C VAL A 103 -5.17 -0.28 -4.10
N MET A 104 -4.27 -1.17 -3.73
CA MET A 104 -2.91 -0.80 -3.35
C MET A 104 -1.96 -0.78 -4.53
N PHE A 105 -2.11 -1.73 -5.42
CA PHE A 105 -1.28 -1.84 -6.62
C PHE A 105 -2.15 -2.18 -7.81
N GLU A 106 -1.75 -1.70 -8.98
CA GLU A 106 -2.39 -2.06 -10.24
C GLU A 106 -1.36 -2.66 -11.18
N MET A 107 -1.84 -3.49 -12.08
CA MET A 107 -0.99 -4.15 -13.06
C MET A 107 -1.70 -4.21 -14.40
N GLY A 108 -0.95 -4.06 -15.46
CA GLY A 108 -1.48 -4.17 -16.82
C GLY A 108 -0.42 -4.67 -17.78
N GLY A 109 -0.84 -4.99 -18.99
CA GLY A 109 0.07 -5.47 -20.03
C GLY A 109 0.49 -6.91 -19.88
N VAL A 110 -0.18 -7.68 -19.04
CA VAL A 110 0.07 -9.11 -18.86
C VAL A 110 -1.24 -9.87 -18.85
N THR A 111 -1.16 -11.19 -18.97
CA THR A 111 -2.37 -12.01 -18.87
C THR A 111 -2.84 -12.10 -17.41
N GLU A 112 -4.09 -12.46 -17.23
CA GLU A 112 -4.67 -12.57 -15.90
C GLU A 112 -3.90 -13.58 -15.03
N ASP A 113 -3.51 -14.71 -15.62
CA ASP A 113 -2.77 -15.74 -14.86
C ASP A 113 -1.45 -15.21 -14.32
N ILE A 114 -0.72 -14.47 -15.14
CA ILE A 114 0.54 -13.87 -14.74
C ILE A 114 0.31 -12.81 -13.66
N ALA A 115 -0.71 -11.97 -13.85
CA ALA A 115 -1.04 -10.94 -12.88
C ALA A 115 -1.43 -11.54 -11.52
N ARG A 116 -2.23 -12.60 -11.54
CA ARG A 116 -2.66 -13.29 -10.32
C ARG A 116 -1.47 -13.80 -9.52
N GLU A 117 -0.55 -14.47 -10.19
CA GLU A 117 0.63 -15.01 -9.51
C GLU A 117 1.56 -13.91 -9.01
N ALA A 118 1.78 -12.89 -9.83
CA ALA A 118 2.62 -11.76 -9.40
C ALA A 118 2.04 -11.09 -8.15
N MET A 119 0.72 -10.88 -8.12
CA MET A 119 0.08 -10.24 -6.99
C MET A 119 0.02 -11.15 -5.75
N ARG A 120 -0.06 -12.46 -5.95
CA ARG A 120 0.05 -13.40 -4.84
C ARG A 120 1.42 -13.25 -4.15
N LEU A 121 2.48 -13.17 -4.95
CA LEU A 121 3.82 -12.98 -4.42
C LEU A 121 3.96 -11.64 -3.70
N ALA A 122 3.37 -10.58 -4.26
CA ALA A 122 3.38 -9.29 -3.61
C ALA A 122 2.64 -9.32 -2.27
N GLY A 123 1.52 -10.00 -2.22
CA GLY A 123 0.72 -10.12 -1.00
C GLY A 123 1.49 -10.74 0.16
N HIS A 124 2.43 -11.64 -0.15
CA HIS A 124 3.28 -12.26 0.88
C HIS A 124 4.22 -11.25 1.55
N LYS A 125 4.47 -10.12 0.90
CA LYS A 125 5.33 -9.07 1.44
C LYS A 125 4.57 -8.03 2.26
N LEU A 126 3.26 -8.12 2.27
CA LEU A 126 2.40 -7.17 2.97
C LEU A 126 1.91 -7.77 4.28
N PRO A 127 1.62 -6.93 5.29
CA PRO A 127 1.23 -7.42 6.62
C PRO A 127 -0.23 -7.83 6.74
N ILE A 128 -0.98 -7.77 5.65
CA ILE A 128 -2.42 -8.03 5.66
C ILE A 128 -2.82 -8.99 4.56
N LYS A 129 -4.02 -9.51 4.70
CA LYS A 129 -4.63 -10.29 3.63
C LYS A 129 -5.09 -9.37 2.53
N CYS A 130 -4.89 -9.81 1.30
CA CYS A 130 -5.23 -9.07 0.11
C CYS A 130 -5.99 -9.98 -0.84
N ARG A 131 -6.72 -9.38 -1.77
CA ARG A 131 -7.35 -10.14 -2.83
C ARG A 131 -7.00 -9.57 -4.18
N PHE A 132 -6.97 -10.46 -5.16
CA PHE A 132 -6.81 -10.08 -6.56
C PHE A 132 -8.18 -9.68 -7.10
N ALA A 133 -8.22 -8.63 -7.90
CA ALA A 133 -9.46 -8.21 -8.55
C ALA A 133 -9.15 -7.70 -9.95
N THR A 134 -10.10 -7.90 -10.86
CA THR A 134 -10.03 -7.29 -12.17
C THR A 134 -10.76 -5.95 -12.13
N LYS A 135 -10.45 -5.09 -13.09
CA LYS A 135 -11.12 -3.80 -13.20
C LYS A 135 -12.62 -3.97 -13.33
N GLU A 136 -13.04 -4.95 -14.12
CA GLU A 136 -14.45 -5.24 -14.35
C GLU A 136 -15.16 -5.66 -13.05
N GLN A 137 -14.51 -6.52 -12.27
CA GLN A 137 -15.07 -6.96 -10.98
C GLN A 137 -15.30 -5.78 -10.03
N LEU A 138 -14.33 -4.89 -9.94
CA LEU A 138 -14.45 -3.73 -9.05
C LEU A 138 -15.52 -2.75 -9.51
N GLU A 139 -15.67 -2.57 -10.80
CA GLU A 139 -16.73 -1.73 -11.36
C GLU A 139 -18.11 -2.26 -10.98
N LYS A 140 -18.29 -3.57 -11.06
CA LYS A 140 -19.56 -4.21 -10.67
C LYS A 140 -19.84 -4.07 -9.18
N GLU A 141 -18.83 -4.19 -8.35
CA GLU A 141 -18.99 -4.05 -6.91
C GLU A 141 -19.40 -2.63 -6.51
N VAL A 142 -18.88 -1.63 -7.22
CA VAL A 142 -19.22 -0.23 -6.94
C VAL A 142 -20.66 0.08 -7.36
N GLU A 143 -21.12 -0.52 -8.44
CA GLU A 143 -22.49 -0.31 -8.94
C GLU A 143 -23.54 -1.08 -8.16
N GLY A 144 -23.13 -2.15 -7.48
CA GLY A 144 -24.03 -3.04 -6.76
C GLY A 144 -24.42 -2.59 -5.35
#